data_6b865274331e1872857b53466b45ca3f
#
_entry.id   6b865274331e1872857b53466b45ca3f
#
_cell.length_a   1.000
_cell.length_b   1.000
_cell.length_c   1.000
_cell.angle_alpha   90.00
_cell.angle_beta   90.00
_cell.angle_gamma   90.00
#
_symmetry.space_group_name_H-M   'P 1'
#
loop_
_entity.id
_entity.type
_entity.pdbx_description
1 polymer ?
#
loop_
_entity_poly.entity_id
_entity_poly.type
_entity_poly.pdbx_seq_one_letter_code
_entity_poly.pdbx_strand_id
1 'polypeptide(L)'
;MKTTFDILIIGAGVIGLALARELRRRGLRRICMIERGSVGREASYAAAGMLAPNAECEVVDDFHRFCDESRRSYPQFAEELLAETCIDIELDRSGTLYAAFSEADRAHLALRYARQQAAGIPVEKLSADETLELEPCLATNINESLYFPTDWQVENRRLLAALAKFAADNGITIIERRAVDSLIVENGSVKGAVAGGEPIFAGSTVLATGAWTSLIKIGNSPMPLNVRPIKGQMISFQPAERVFKHVIYSPRGYLVPRADGRILAGATVEDVGFDSGITLSATESLRAAAVEIAPCLKDVDIAETWAGLRPFAADGLPVIGKIGELDGVFVATAHYRNGILLAPLTAKILAESIANEADSEYFTLFGPHRFAGERSAARANDNSVRL
;
A
#
# COMPACT_ATOMS: atom_id res chain seq x y z
N MET A 1 -34.54 16.60 8.13
CA MET A 1 -33.69 16.84 6.94
C MET A 1 -32.70 15.69 6.85
N LYS A 2 -32.54 15.03 5.67
CA LYS A 2 -31.51 14.01 5.48
C LYS A 2 -30.15 14.70 5.57
N THR A 3 -29.26 14.23 6.44
CA THR A 3 -27.88 14.76 6.52
C THR A 3 -27.17 14.40 5.23
N THR A 4 -26.75 15.41 4.47
CA THR A 4 -26.04 15.22 3.19
C THR A 4 -24.60 15.68 3.36
N PHE A 5 -23.65 14.84 3.05
CA PHE A 5 -22.23 15.16 3.05
C PHE A 5 -21.79 15.73 1.69
N ASP A 6 -20.70 16.46 1.66
CA ASP A 6 -20.09 16.85 0.39
C ASP A 6 -19.43 15.63 -0.24
N ILE A 7 -18.70 14.88 0.58
CA ILE A 7 -17.97 13.69 0.16
C ILE A 7 -18.25 12.52 1.12
N LEU A 8 -18.47 11.35 0.54
CA LEU A 8 -18.50 10.06 1.23
C LEU A 8 -17.29 9.23 0.79
N ILE A 9 -16.42 8.86 1.72
CA ILE A 9 -15.28 7.97 1.48
C ILE A 9 -15.61 6.60 2.10
N ILE A 10 -15.63 5.56 1.31
CA ILE A 10 -15.88 4.20 1.76
C ILE A 10 -14.54 3.50 1.92
N GLY A 11 -14.16 3.17 3.17
CA GLY A 11 -12.88 2.64 3.58
C GLY A 11 -11.99 3.68 4.26
N ALA A 12 -11.57 3.37 5.49
CA ALA A 12 -10.67 4.19 6.30
C ALA A 12 -9.28 3.55 6.45
N GLY A 13 -8.75 2.96 5.37
CA GLY A 13 -7.35 2.60 5.21
C GLY A 13 -6.49 3.82 4.88
N VAL A 14 -5.19 3.63 4.64
CA VAL A 14 -4.25 4.72 4.35
C VAL A 14 -4.69 5.59 3.17
N ILE A 15 -5.26 5.00 2.12
CA ILE A 15 -5.72 5.73 0.93
C ILE A 15 -6.91 6.63 1.27
N GLY A 16 -7.95 6.08 1.94
CA GLY A 16 -9.14 6.86 2.32
C GLY A 16 -8.81 7.98 3.30
N LEU A 17 -7.96 7.69 4.30
CA LEU A 17 -7.53 8.67 5.30
C LEU A 17 -6.68 9.79 4.68
N ALA A 18 -5.73 9.45 3.80
CA ALA A 18 -4.91 10.44 3.10
C ALA A 18 -5.78 11.34 2.19
N LEU A 19 -6.74 10.73 1.49
CA LEU A 19 -7.69 11.48 0.66
C LEU A 19 -8.57 12.42 1.51
N ALA A 20 -9.09 11.94 2.63
CA ALA A 20 -9.89 12.76 3.54
C ALA A 20 -9.11 13.99 4.05
N ARG A 21 -7.80 13.79 4.39
CA ARG A 21 -6.90 14.88 4.75
C ARG A 21 -6.75 15.89 3.61
N GLU A 22 -6.46 15.42 2.40
CA GLU A 22 -6.22 16.29 1.26
C GLU A 22 -7.47 17.10 0.86
N LEU A 23 -8.64 16.46 0.86
CA LEU A 23 -9.92 17.15 0.62
C LEU A 23 -10.23 18.20 1.69
N ARG A 24 -9.94 17.89 2.96
CA ARG A 24 -10.13 18.82 4.07
C ARG A 24 -9.22 20.04 3.94
N ARG A 25 -7.97 19.87 3.56
CA ARG A 25 -7.01 20.96 3.30
C ARG A 25 -7.45 21.86 2.13
N ARG A 26 -8.16 21.30 1.14
CA ARG A 26 -8.77 22.03 0.03
C ARG A 26 -10.09 22.72 0.39
N GLY A 27 -10.49 22.67 1.65
CA GLY A 27 -11.63 23.43 2.19
C GLY A 27 -12.97 22.68 2.19
N LEU A 28 -13.03 21.43 1.77
CA LEU A 28 -14.25 20.63 1.90
C LEU A 28 -14.52 20.35 3.39
N ARG A 29 -15.76 20.57 3.83
CA ARG A 29 -16.08 20.55 5.26
C ARG A 29 -16.91 19.36 5.71
N ARG A 30 -17.86 18.91 4.91
CA ARG A 30 -18.78 17.82 5.25
C ARG A 30 -18.29 16.52 4.65
N ILE A 31 -17.21 15.97 5.21
CA ILE A 31 -16.60 14.70 4.81
C ILE A 31 -17.07 13.60 5.77
N CYS A 32 -17.59 12.49 5.21
CA CYS A 32 -17.93 11.30 5.95
C CYS A 32 -17.09 10.12 5.45
N MET A 33 -16.56 9.35 6.36
CA MET A 33 -15.90 8.08 6.08
C MET A 33 -16.71 6.94 6.68
N ILE A 34 -16.81 5.82 5.97
CA ILE A 34 -17.44 4.60 6.47
C ILE A 34 -16.42 3.48 6.42
N GLU A 35 -16.22 2.83 7.56
CA GLU A 35 -15.30 1.71 7.71
C GLU A 35 -16.04 0.45 8.21
N ARG A 36 -15.81 -0.67 7.51
CA ARG A 36 -16.44 -1.96 7.86
C ARG A 36 -15.97 -2.52 9.20
N GLY A 37 -14.71 -2.28 9.52
CA GLY A 37 -14.05 -2.69 10.76
C GLY A 37 -13.67 -1.50 11.62
N SER A 38 -12.42 -1.47 12.05
CA SER A 38 -11.81 -0.34 12.74
C SER A 38 -10.85 0.41 11.81
N VAL A 39 -10.74 1.72 12.01
CA VAL A 39 -9.90 2.62 11.22
C VAL A 39 -8.48 2.08 11.08
N GLY A 40 -8.01 1.94 9.84
CA GLY A 40 -6.64 1.58 9.50
C GLY A 40 -6.23 0.13 9.78
N ARG A 41 -7.11 -0.76 10.27
CA ARG A 41 -6.73 -2.08 10.82
C ARG A 41 -6.62 -3.22 9.80
N GLU A 42 -6.79 -2.96 8.52
CA GLU A 42 -6.69 -3.96 7.45
C GLU A 42 -5.29 -3.93 6.78
N ALA A 43 -5.19 -4.07 5.46
CA ALA A 43 -3.93 -4.15 4.71
C ALA A 43 -2.91 -3.06 5.06
N SER A 44 -3.38 -1.85 5.37
CA SER A 44 -2.51 -0.71 5.72
C SER A 44 -1.79 -0.91 7.05
N TYR A 45 -2.44 -1.52 8.04
CA TYR A 45 -1.83 -1.88 9.33
C TYR A 45 -0.82 -3.00 9.18
N ALA A 46 -1.16 -3.97 8.32
CA ALA A 46 -0.33 -5.14 8.09
C ALA A 46 0.90 -4.87 7.21
N ALA A 47 0.98 -3.72 6.54
CA ALA A 47 2.07 -3.38 5.65
C ALA A 47 3.42 -3.22 6.37
N ALA A 48 4.51 -3.39 5.61
CA ALA A 48 5.87 -3.17 6.12
C ALA A 48 6.32 -1.70 6.04
N GLY A 49 5.56 -0.80 5.44
CA GLY A 49 5.88 0.62 5.36
C GLY A 49 7.03 1.00 4.43
N MET A 50 7.48 0.10 3.57
CA MET A 50 8.53 0.38 2.59
C MET A 50 8.06 1.40 1.55
N LEU A 51 8.94 2.33 1.21
CA LEU A 51 8.82 3.34 0.15
C LEU A 51 9.95 3.07 -0.87
N ALA A 52 9.92 1.88 -1.47
CA ALA A 52 11.04 1.29 -2.18
C ALA A 52 10.71 1.01 -3.67
N PRO A 53 10.41 2.06 -4.49
CA PRO A 53 10.08 1.87 -5.89
C PRO A 53 11.22 1.20 -6.67
N ASN A 54 12.47 1.45 -6.30
CA ASN A 54 13.61 0.97 -7.05
C ASN A 54 13.96 -0.50 -6.72
N ALA A 55 13.85 -0.89 -5.44
CA ALA A 55 14.10 -2.27 -5.04
C ALA A 55 12.96 -3.21 -5.45
N GLU A 56 11.70 -2.74 -5.50
CA GLU A 56 10.53 -3.57 -5.82
C GLU A 56 10.21 -3.65 -7.32
N CYS A 57 10.46 -2.59 -8.10
CA CYS A 57 10.14 -2.57 -9.53
C CYS A 57 11.23 -3.26 -10.37
N GLU A 58 10.79 -4.17 -11.25
CA GLU A 58 11.69 -4.81 -12.23
C GLU A 58 11.77 -4.05 -13.55
N VAL A 59 10.75 -3.25 -13.87
CA VAL A 59 10.63 -2.50 -15.11
C VAL A 59 10.48 -1.02 -14.78
N VAL A 60 11.25 -0.19 -15.49
CA VAL A 60 11.14 1.28 -15.37
C VAL A 60 10.10 1.77 -16.39
N ASP A 61 8.85 1.80 -15.95
CA ASP A 61 7.68 2.18 -16.73
C ASP A 61 6.91 3.34 -16.07
N ASP A 62 5.72 3.63 -16.57
CA ASP A 62 4.83 4.64 -15.99
C ASP A 62 4.39 4.34 -14.56
N PHE A 63 4.30 3.07 -14.19
CA PHE A 63 4.01 2.68 -12.81
C PHE A 63 5.19 2.98 -11.89
N HIS A 64 6.42 2.68 -12.32
CA HIS A 64 7.61 3.07 -11.58
C HIS A 64 7.69 4.60 -11.42
N ARG A 65 7.40 5.38 -12.49
CA ARG A 65 7.34 6.85 -12.43
C ARG A 65 6.33 7.34 -11.38
N PHE A 66 5.13 6.76 -11.35
CA PHE A 66 4.10 7.07 -10.36
C PHE A 66 4.55 6.75 -8.93
N CYS A 67 5.20 5.60 -8.73
CA CYS A 67 5.78 5.22 -7.45
C CYS A 67 6.87 6.18 -6.98
N ASP A 68 7.79 6.57 -7.87
CA ASP A 68 8.89 7.49 -7.53
C ASP A 68 8.38 8.91 -7.26
N GLU A 69 7.40 9.41 -8.02
CA GLU A 69 6.76 10.70 -7.75
C GLU A 69 6.09 10.71 -6.38
N SER A 70 5.36 9.64 -6.03
CA SER A 70 4.75 9.51 -4.72
C SER A 70 5.80 9.47 -3.60
N ARG A 71 6.87 8.70 -3.76
CA ARG A 71 7.98 8.67 -2.82
C ARG A 71 8.58 10.05 -2.58
N ARG A 72 8.80 10.82 -3.66
CA ARG A 72 9.36 12.19 -3.55
C ARG A 72 8.49 13.15 -2.76
N SER A 73 7.21 12.91 -2.67
CA SER A 73 6.29 13.74 -1.87
C SER A 73 6.36 13.45 -0.36
N TYR A 74 6.94 12.31 0.05
CA TYR A 74 6.95 11.87 1.45
C TYR A 74 7.63 12.82 2.44
N PRO A 75 8.77 13.48 2.12
CA PRO A 75 9.37 14.41 3.08
C PRO A 75 8.42 15.53 3.49
N GLN A 76 7.79 16.20 2.53
CA GLN A 76 6.81 17.24 2.80
C GLN A 76 5.57 16.68 3.51
N PHE A 77 5.07 15.53 3.07
CA PHE A 77 3.92 14.86 3.67
C PHE A 77 4.16 14.50 5.16
N ALA A 78 5.37 14.04 5.50
CA ALA A 78 5.77 13.72 6.86
C ALA A 78 5.85 14.97 7.74
N GLU A 79 6.49 16.05 7.25
CA GLU A 79 6.60 17.33 7.95
C GLU A 79 5.23 17.94 8.23
N GLU A 80 4.34 17.94 7.24
CA GLU A 80 2.99 18.45 7.38
C GLU A 80 2.17 17.65 8.39
N LEU A 81 2.24 16.31 8.35
CA LEU A 81 1.54 15.45 9.31
C LEU A 81 2.05 15.65 10.74
N LEU A 82 3.37 15.80 10.91
CA LEU A 82 3.96 16.09 12.21
C LEU A 82 3.43 17.43 12.76
N ALA A 83 3.41 18.47 11.93
CA ALA A 83 2.90 19.79 12.30
C ALA A 83 1.40 19.76 12.64
N GLU A 84 0.61 19.00 11.88
CA GLU A 84 -0.84 18.93 12.04
C GLU A 84 -1.28 18.06 13.23
N THR A 85 -0.49 17.03 13.59
CA THR A 85 -0.94 15.98 14.52
C THR A 85 -0.01 15.74 15.71
N CYS A 86 1.19 16.31 15.70
CA CYS A 86 2.26 16.01 16.64
C CYS A 86 2.69 14.53 16.66
N ILE A 87 2.41 13.77 15.58
CA ILE A 87 2.82 12.38 15.41
C ILE A 87 3.87 12.30 14.32
N ASP A 88 5.09 11.95 14.67
CA ASP A 88 6.15 11.61 13.74
C ASP A 88 5.89 10.23 13.12
N ILE A 89 5.84 10.13 11.80
CA ILE A 89 5.65 8.87 11.07
C ILE A 89 6.96 8.10 10.87
N GLU A 90 8.05 8.59 11.45
CA GLU A 90 9.38 7.98 11.42
C GLU A 90 9.86 7.71 9.98
N LEU A 91 9.86 8.75 9.14
CA LEU A 91 10.40 8.66 7.78
C LEU A 91 11.90 8.38 7.83
N ASP A 92 12.29 7.13 7.57
CA ASP A 92 13.68 6.69 7.52
C ASP A 92 14.18 6.69 6.06
N ARG A 93 15.25 7.43 5.82
CA ARG A 93 15.87 7.64 4.51
C ARG A 93 17.23 6.94 4.39
N SER A 94 17.45 5.90 5.18
CA SER A 94 18.73 5.16 5.19
C SER A 94 18.99 4.39 3.90
N GLY A 95 17.97 4.12 3.11
CA GLY A 95 18.08 3.36 1.87
C GLY A 95 17.71 1.89 2.03
N THR A 96 17.73 1.17 0.90
CA THR A 96 17.43 -0.27 0.82
C THR A 96 18.61 -1.02 0.20
N LEU A 97 19.01 -2.15 0.81
CA LEU A 97 19.96 -3.10 0.25
C LEU A 97 19.20 -4.28 -0.35
N TYR A 98 19.44 -4.56 -1.64
CA TYR A 98 18.93 -5.79 -2.28
C TYR A 98 20.06 -6.82 -2.33
N ALA A 99 19.99 -7.82 -1.46
CA ALA A 99 21.05 -8.79 -1.22
C ALA A 99 20.91 -10.03 -2.12
N ALA A 100 22.03 -10.50 -2.68
CA ALA A 100 22.16 -11.75 -3.44
C ALA A 100 22.94 -12.80 -2.62
N PHE A 101 22.37 -13.98 -2.47
CA PHE A 101 22.96 -15.08 -1.71
C PHE A 101 23.31 -16.31 -2.58
N SER A 102 22.98 -16.29 -3.86
CA SER A 102 23.27 -17.34 -4.83
C SER A 102 23.75 -16.74 -6.16
N GLU A 103 24.35 -17.57 -7.02
CA GLU A 103 24.72 -17.14 -8.38
C GLU A 103 23.49 -16.76 -9.22
N ALA A 104 22.33 -17.39 -9.00
CA ALA A 104 21.10 -17.02 -9.66
C ALA A 104 20.62 -15.63 -9.22
N ASP A 105 20.67 -15.33 -7.91
CA ASP A 105 20.35 -14.00 -7.39
C ASP A 105 21.29 -12.94 -7.97
N ARG A 106 22.59 -13.25 -8.04
CA ARG A 106 23.61 -12.37 -8.60
C ARG A 106 23.36 -12.05 -10.08
N ALA A 107 23.04 -13.07 -10.87
CA ALA A 107 22.68 -12.88 -12.28
C ALA A 107 21.43 -11.97 -12.42
N HIS A 108 20.43 -12.16 -11.57
CA HIS A 108 19.23 -11.31 -11.53
C HIS A 108 19.58 -9.87 -11.16
N LEU A 109 20.40 -9.65 -10.12
CA LEU A 109 20.84 -8.30 -9.72
C LEU A 109 21.65 -7.61 -10.81
N ALA A 110 22.49 -8.33 -11.55
CA ALA A 110 23.26 -7.75 -12.65
C ALA A 110 22.37 -7.19 -13.76
N LEU A 111 21.28 -7.92 -14.12
CA LEU A 111 20.30 -7.43 -15.10
C LEU A 111 19.51 -6.22 -14.56
N ARG A 112 19.11 -6.25 -13.29
CA ARG A 112 18.43 -5.15 -12.62
C ARG A 112 19.31 -3.91 -12.60
N TYR A 113 20.55 -4.03 -12.16
CA TYR A 113 21.53 -2.94 -12.14
C TYR A 113 21.70 -2.27 -13.50
N ALA A 114 21.92 -3.08 -14.55
CA ALA A 114 22.10 -2.55 -15.90
C ALA A 114 20.87 -1.76 -16.39
N ARG A 115 19.66 -2.25 -16.15
CA ARG A 115 18.40 -1.56 -16.52
C ARG A 115 18.21 -0.26 -15.77
N GLN A 116 18.42 -0.28 -14.45
CA GLN A 116 18.19 0.88 -13.60
C GLN A 116 19.24 1.95 -13.85
N GLN A 117 20.50 1.57 -14.03
CA GLN A 117 21.57 2.48 -14.40
C GLN A 117 21.30 3.16 -15.77
N ALA A 118 20.86 2.39 -16.76
CA ALA A 118 20.48 2.94 -18.06
C ALA A 118 19.29 3.91 -17.98
N ALA A 119 18.42 3.76 -16.99
CA ALA A 119 17.30 4.65 -16.72
C ALA A 119 17.67 5.85 -15.83
N GLY A 120 18.94 5.99 -15.40
CA GLY A 120 19.39 7.07 -14.53
C GLY A 120 18.90 6.96 -13.07
N ILE A 121 18.50 5.78 -12.63
CA ILE A 121 18.09 5.54 -11.24
C ILE A 121 19.34 5.47 -10.37
N PRO A 122 19.40 6.21 -9.24
CA PRO A 122 20.49 6.09 -8.29
C PRO A 122 20.57 4.67 -7.70
N VAL A 123 21.57 3.92 -8.09
CA VAL A 123 21.83 2.56 -7.63
C VAL A 123 23.33 2.31 -7.57
N GLU A 124 23.80 1.75 -6.47
CA GLU A 124 25.19 1.40 -6.25
C GLU A 124 25.34 -0.11 -6.15
N LYS A 125 26.37 -0.65 -6.76
CA LYS A 125 26.70 -2.07 -6.63
C LYS A 125 27.76 -2.23 -5.57
N LEU A 126 27.48 -3.06 -4.56
CA LEU A 126 28.38 -3.33 -3.43
C LEU A 126 28.86 -4.78 -3.48
N SER A 127 30.15 -4.97 -3.19
CA SER A 127 30.74 -6.28 -2.92
C SER A 127 30.17 -6.89 -1.64
N ALA A 128 30.48 -8.18 -1.40
CA ALA A 128 30.15 -8.85 -0.13
C ALA A 128 30.75 -8.12 1.08
N ASP A 129 32.02 -7.73 1.00
CA ASP A 129 32.72 -7.05 2.10
C ASP A 129 32.11 -5.69 2.40
N GLU A 130 31.87 -4.85 1.38
CA GLU A 130 31.22 -3.54 1.53
C GLU A 130 29.80 -3.69 2.10
N THR A 131 29.06 -4.72 1.69
CA THR A 131 27.72 -4.99 2.23
C THR A 131 27.77 -5.38 3.70
N LEU A 132 28.73 -6.23 4.10
CA LEU A 132 28.93 -6.65 5.50
C LEU A 132 29.51 -5.54 6.38
N GLU A 133 30.26 -4.59 5.82
CA GLU A 133 30.67 -3.37 6.54
C GLU A 133 29.46 -2.49 6.88
N LEU A 134 28.48 -2.37 5.96
CA LEU A 134 27.25 -1.61 6.20
C LEU A 134 26.31 -2.32 7.17
N GLU A 135 26.16 -3.65 7.05
CA GLU A 135 25.22 -4.47 7.81
C GLU A 135 25.91 -5.77 8.31
N PRO A 136 26.67 -5.69 9.41
CA PRO A 136 27.48 -6.82 9.91
C PRO A 136 26.67 -8.04 10.36
N CYS A 137 25.35 -7.87 10.57
CA CYS A 137 24.46 -8.96 10.99
C CYS A 137 23.92 -9.81 9.82
N LEU A 138 24.23 -9.45 8.57
CA LEU A 138 23.86 -10.26 7.41
C LEU A 138 24.68 -11.56 7.37
N ALA A 139 24.12 -12.56 6.68
CA ALA A 139 24.79 -13.84 6.49
C ALA A 139 26.07 -13.67 5.67
N THR A 140 27.17 -14.29 6.12
CA THR A 140 28.51 -14.16 5.50
C THR A 140 28.62 -14.80 4.12
N ASN A 141 27.62 -15.58 3.69
CA ASN A 141 27.52 -16.14 2.35
C ASN A 141 26.84 -15.20 1.34
N ILE A 142 26.70 -13.92 1.68
CA ILE A 142 26.25 -12.91 0.70
C ILE A 142 27.28 -12.76 -0.42
N ASN A 143 26.84 -12.69 -1.68
CA ASN A 143 27.72 -12.56 -2.82
C ASN A 143 27.97 -11.10 -3.21
N GLU A 144 26.88 -10.32 -3.29
CA GLU A 144 26.88 -8.89 -3.59
C GLU A 144 25.52 -8.29 -3.23
N SER A 145 25.41 -6.97 -3.23
CA SER A 145 24.13 -6.29 -3.11
C SER A 145 24.02 -5.09 -4.04
N LEU A 146 22.79 -4.62 -4.25
CA LEU A 146 22.51 -3.31 -4.81
C LEU A 146 22.01 -2.40 -3.69
N TYR A 147 22.60 -1.23 -3.57
CA TYR A 147 22.15 -0.20 -2.64
C TYR A 147 21.33 0.86 -3.38
N PHE A 148 20.13 1.10 -2.88
CA PHE A 148 19.19 2.12 -3.37
C PHE A 148 19.09 3.24 -2.34
N PRO A 149 19.85 4.32 -2.45
CA PRO A 149 19.89 5.40 -1.46
C PRO A 149 18.59 6.20 -1.41
N THR A 150 17.79 6.13 -2.46
CA THR A 150 16.51 6.84 -2.56
C THR A 150 15.29 6.00 -2.21
N ASP A 151 15.46 4.74 -1.83
CA ASP A 151 14.37 3.92 -1.29
C ASP A 151 14.31 4.07 0.23
N TRP A 152 13.14 4.35 0.77
CA TRP A 152 12.92 4.74 2.16
C TRP A 152 11.90 3.84 2.84
N GLN A 153 11.56 4.17 4.09
CA GLN A 153 10.48 3.54 4.83
C GLN A 153 9.80 4.53 5.78
N VAL A 154 8.58 4.18 6.22
CA VAL A 154 7.87 4.86 7.32
C VAL A 154 7.32 3.82 8.30
N GLU A 155 7.10 4.20 9.54
CA GLU A 155 6.30 3.39 10.45
C GLU A 155 4.82 3.55 10.05
N ASN A 156 4.33 2.57 9.30
CA ASN A 156 2.98 2.62 8.72
C ASN A 156 1.87 2.70 9.77
N ARG A 157 2.05 2.13 10.96
CA ARG A 157 1.08 2.19 12.05
C ARG A 157 1.02 3.61 12.64
N ARG A 158 2.15 4.32 12.72
CA ARG A 158 2.19 5.73 13.12
C ARG A 158 1.61 6.64 12.04
N LEU A 159 1.85 6.34 10.76
CA LEU A 159 1.22 7.04 9.65
C LEU A 159 -0.31 6.95 9.73
N LEU A 160 -0.84 5.77 9.97
CA LEU A 160 -2.28 5.57 10.16
C LEU A 160 -2.81 6.33 11.38
N ALA A 161 -2.08 6.32 12.50
CA ALA A 161 -2.45 7.06 13.70
C ALA A 161 -2.46 8.57 13.45
N ALA A 162 -1.47 9.11 12.74
CA ALA A 162 -1.41 10.52 12.37
C ALA A 162 -2.58 10.93 11.48
N LEU A 163 -2.86 10.16 10.43
CA LEU A 163 -3.99 10.44 9.53
C LEU A 163 -5.35 10.32 10.24
N ALA A 164 -5.54 9.33 11.11
CA ALA A 164 -6.76 9.18 11.89
C ALA A 164 -6.94 10.31 12.90
N LYS A 165 -5.85 10.74 13.55
CA LYS A 165 -5.86 11.90 14.45
C LYS A 165 -6.21 13.17 13.68
N PHE A 166 -5.60 13.40 12.51
CA PHE A 166 -5.97 14.54 11.65
C PHE A 166 -7.47 14.55 11.36
N ALA A 167 -8.03 13.40 10.98
CA ALA A 167 -9.46 13.29 10.68
C ALA A 167 -10.33 13.66 11.89
N ALA A 168 -9.99 13.17 13.06
CA ALA A 168 -10.71 13.47 14.31
C ALA A 168 -10.62 14.97 14.68
N ASP A 169 -9.42 15.54 14.66
CA ASP A 169 -9.17 16.94 15.04
C ASP A 169 -9.82 17.95 14.07
N ASN A 170 -10.06 17.53 12.82
CA ASN A 170 -10.63 18.37 11.77
C ASN A 170 -12.12 18.11 11.49
N GLY A 171 -12.81 17.40 12.38
CA GLY A 171 -14.25 17.19 12.31
C GLY A 171 -14.72 16.34 11.13
N ILE A 172 -13.87 15.44 10.62
CA ILE A 172 -14.26 14.42 9.63
C ILE A 172 -15.09 13.37 10.36
N THR A 173 -16.31 13.11 9.89
CA THR A 173 -17.17 12.09 10.48
C THR A 173 -16.66 10.70 10.07
N ILE A 174 -16.35 9.83 11.03
CA ILE A 174 -15.97 8.44 10.76
C ILE A 174 -17.00 7.50 11.40
N ILE A 175 -17.59 6.64 10.60
CA ILE A 175 -18.54 5.60 11.02
C ILE A 175 -17.83 4.26 10.91
N GLU A 176 -17.45 3.70 12.04
CA GLU A 176 -16.81 2.39 12.11
C GLU A 176 -17.81 1.24 12.23
N ARG A 177 -17.34 0.01 11.97
CA ARG A 177 -18.09 -1.26 12.11
C ARG A 177 -19.39 -1.25 11.30
N ARG A 178 -19.36 -0.59 10.15
CA ARG A 178 -20.49 -0.52 9.22
C ARG A 178 -20.03 -0.80 7.79
N ALA A 179 -20.42 -1.96 7.28
CA ALA A 179 -20.15 -2.33 5.90
C ALA A 179 -21.10 -1.57 4.95
N VAL A 180 -20.57 -1.20 3.80
CA VAL A 180 -21.37 -0.67 2.69
C VAL A 180 -21.76 -1.83 1.77
N ASP A 181 -23.05 -1.94 1.46
CA ASP A 181 -23.62 -3.01 0.65
C ASP A 181 -23.69 -2.59 -0.84
N SER A 182 -24.11 -1.34 -1.09
CA SER A 182 -24.32 -0.83 -2.43
C SER A 182 -24.23 0.70 -2.52
N LEU A 183 -23.93 1.20 -3.71
CA LEU A 183 -24.07 2.62 -4.05
C LEU A 183 -25.51 2.94 -4.43
N ILE A 184 -25.99 4.14 -4.04
CA ILE A 184 -27.30 4.68 -4.44
C ILE A 184 -27.12 5.38 -5.77
N VAL A 185 -27.81 4.88 -6.81
CA VAL A 185 -27.74 5.44 -8.18
C VAL A 185 -29.09 6.02 -8.56
N GLU A 186 -29.11 7.29 -8.97
CA GLU A 186 -30.27 8.00 -9.47
C GLU A 186 -29.89 8.75 -10.75
N ASN A 187 -30.62 8.51 -11.84
CA ASN A 187 -30.42 9.19 -13.13
C ASN A 187 -28.95 9.23 -13.61
N GLY A 188 -28.25 8.10 -13.56
CA GLY A 188 -26.84 8.02 -13.98
C GLY A 188 -25.81 8.62 -13.00
N SER A 189 -26.24 9.14 -11.87
CA SER A 189 -25.38 9.71 -10.83
C SER A 189 -25.41 8.88 -9.55
N VAL A 190 -24.27 8.75 -8.89
CA VAL A 190 -24.17 8.21 -7.52
C VAL A 190 -24.51 9.32 -6.53
N LYS A 191 -25.44 9.03 -5.61
CA LYS A 191 -25.95 9.97 -4.60
C LYS A 191 -25.55 9.59 -3.18
N GLY A 192 -24.72 8.56 -3.03
CA GLY A 192 -24.27 8.05 -1.75
C GLY A 192 -24.21 6.53 -1.73
N ALA A 193 -24.38 5.95 -0.56
CA ALA A 193 -24.30 4.50 -0.34
C ALA A 193 -25.33 4.01 0.68
N VAL A 194 -25.65 2.72 0.62
CA VAL A 194 -26.39 2.00 1.67
C VAL A 194 -25.38 1.29 2.55
N ALA A 195 -25.42 1.57 3.84
CA ALA A 195 -24.52 0.99 4.82
C ALA A 195 -25.32 0.44 6.00
N GLY A 196 -25.26 -0.89 6.22
CA GLY A 196 -26.04 -1.55 7.25
C GLY A 196 -27.56 -1.32 7.09
N GLY A 197 -28.05 -1.29 5.86
CA GLY A 197 -29.46 -1.07 5.52
C GLY A 197 -29.91 0.40 5.51
N GLU A 198 -29.07 1.35 5.94
CA GLU A 198 -29.42 2.77 5.99
C GLU A 198 -28.75 3.58 4.87
N PRO A 199 -29.47 4.49 4.20
CA PRO A 199 -28.91 5.34 3.15
C PRO A 199 -28.12 6.50 3.77
N ILE A 200 -26.92 6.75 3.22
CA ILE A 200 -26.07 7.90 3.51
C ILE A 200 -25.86 8.65 2.20
N PHE A 201 -26.24 9.92 2.15
CA PHE A 201 -26.21 10.72 0.94
C PHE A 201 -24.99 11.65 0.89
N ALA A 202 -24.40 11.78 -0.29
CA ALA A 202 -23.28 12.66 -0.54
C ALA A 202 -23.28 13.21 -1.98
N GLY A 203 -22.60 14.34 -2.18
CA GLY A 203 -22.38 14.93 -3.49
C GLY A 203 -21.47 14.08 -4.37
N SER A 204 -20.40 13.53 -3.80
CA SER A 204 -19.51 12.57 -4.44
C SER A 204 -19.17 11.41 -3.49
N THR A 205 -18.91 10.24 -4.05
CA THR A 205 -18.57 9.02 -3.32
C THR A 205 -17.24 8.46 -3.82
N VAL A 206 -16.36 8.07 -2.91
CA VAL A 206 -15.06 7.47 -3.25
C VAL A 206 -14.96 6.06 -2.65
N LEU A 207 -14.66 5.07 -3.49
CA LEU A 207 -14.39 3.71 -3.07
C LEU A 207 -12.89 3.54 -2.78
N ALA A 208 -12.51 3.59 -1.51
CA ALA A 208 -11.17 3.29 -1.01
C ALA A 208 -11.14 1.95 -0.23
N THR A 209 -11.88 0.97 -0.72
CA THR A 209 -12.33 -0.24 -0.03
C THR A 209 -11.36 -1.41 -0.13
N GLY A 210 -10.17 -1.20 -0.71
CA GLY A 210 -9.12 -2.21 -0.77
C GLY A 210 -9.64 -3.53 -1.36
N ALA A 211 -9.33 -4.64 -0.73
CA ALA A 211 -9.69 -5.98 -1.21
C ALA A 211 -11.21 -6.24 -1.28
N TRP A 212 -12.04 -5.42 -0.62
CA TRP A 212 -13.51 -5.59 -0.60
C TRP A 212 -14.24 -4.83 -1.70
N THR A 213 -13.51 -4.15 -2.59
CA THR A 213 -14.10 -3.32 -3.66
C THR A 213 -15.12 -4.10 -4.51
N SER A 214 -14.78 -5.32 -4.91
CA SER A 214 -15.64 -6.15 -5.76
C SER A 214 -16.94 -6.62 -5.10
N LEU A 215 -17.05 -6.50 -3.77
CA LEU A 215 -18.26 -6.91 -3.02
C LEU A 215 -19.33 -5.83 -2.99
N ILE A 216 -18.98 -4.58 -3.30
CA ILE A 216 -19.94 -3.46 -3.30
C ILE A 216 -20.70 -3.44 -4.61
N LYS A 217 -22.03 -3.32 -4.54
CA LYS A 217 -22.89 -3.22 -5.72
C LYS A 217 -23.04 -1.77 -6.17
N ILE A 218 -23.25 -1.57 -7.46
CA ILE A 218 -23.68 -0.29 -8.04
C ILE A 218 -25.19 -0.36 -8.29
N GLY A 219 -25.98 0.21 -7.39
CA GLY A 219 -27.41 -0.08 -7.31
C GLY A 219 -27.65 -1.58 -7.10
N ASN A 220 -28.31 -2.22 -8.06
CA ASN A 220 -28.55 -3.67 -8.05
C ASN A 220 -27.52 -4.47 -8.87
N SER A 221 -26.59 -3.80 -9.56
CA SER A 221 -25.60 -4.44 -10.44
C SER A 221 -24.30 -4.75 -9.67
N PRO A 222 -23.58 -5.82 -10.04
CA PRO A 222 -22.26 -6.08 -9.47
C PRO A 222 -21.27 -4.99 -9.87
N MET A 223 -20.25 -4.82 -9.03
CA MET A 223 -19.10 -3.95 -9.33
C MET A 223 -18.40 -4.44 -10.61
N PRO A 224 -18.10 -3.55 -11.57
CA PRO A 224 -17.41 -3.93 -12.80
C PRO A 224 -15.89 -4.08 -12.65
N LEU A 225 -15.40 -4.14 -11.43
CA LEU A 225 -13.98 -4.27 -11.07
C LEU A 225 -13.73 -5.60 -10.39
N ASN A 226 -12.74 -6.36 -10.88
CA ASN A 226 -12.31 -7.61 -10.26
C ASN A 226 -11.07 -7.38 -9.40
N VAL A 227 -11.30 -6.92 -8.17
CA VAL A 227 -10.25 -6.80 -7.15
C VAL A 227 -10.38 -7.94 -6.17
N ARG A 228 -9.31 -8.70 -5.98
CA ARG A 228 -9.29 -9.86 -5.08
C ARG A 228 -8.28 -9.69 -3.94
N PRO A 229 -8.50 -10.33 -2.80
CA PRO A 229 -7.54 -10.36 -1.70
C PRO A 229 -6.38 -11.30 -2.01
N ILE A 230 -5.15 -10.84 -1.73
CA ILE A 230 -3.96 -11.70 -1.66
C ILE A 230 -3.39 -11.57 -0.25
N LYS A 231 -3.47 -12.67 0.50
CA LYS A 231 -3.00 -12.71 1.89
C LYS A 231 -1.48 -12.63 1.95
N GLY A 232 -0.97 -11.89 2.92
CA GLY A 232 0.44 -11.86 3.31
C GLY A 232 0.55 -11.95 4.82
N GLN A 233 1.31 -12.94 5.28
CA GLN A 233 1.65 -13.09 6.69
C GLN A 233 3.02 -12.47 6.96
N MET A 234 3.20 -11.93 8.13
CA MET A 234 4.41 -11.27 8.59
C MET A 234 4.71 -11.63 10.05
N ILE A 235 5.96 -11.51 10.41
CA ILE A 235 6.44 -11.65 11.79
C ILE A 235 7.29 -10.44 12.16
N SER A 236 7.50 -10.22 13.45
CA SER A 236 8.52 -9.29 13.93
C SER A 236 9.38 -9.92 15.00
N PHE A 237 10.63 -9.45 15.05
CA PHE A 237 11.59 -9.75 16.09
C PHE A 237 11.85 -8.49 16.93
N GLN A 238 12.23 -8.68 18.20
CA GLN A 238 12.67 -7.60 19.08
C GLN A 238 14.03 -7.95 19.68
N PRO A 239 15.12 -7.75 18.94
CA PRO A 239 16.46 -7.94 19.49
C PRO A 239 16.74 -6.90 20.60
N ALA A 240 17.70 -7.22 21.49
CA ALA A 240 18.06 -6.35 22.60
C ALA A 240 18.65 -5.00 22.16
N GLU A 241 19.29 -4.97 20.99
CA GLU A 241 19.87 -3.78 20.38
C GLU A 241 19.44 -3.68 18.91
N ARG A 242 19.48 -2.47 18.35
CA ARG A 242 19.23 -2.26 16.93
C ARG A 242 20.35 -2.89 16.11
N VAL A 243 20.03 -3.89 15.31
CA VAL A 243 21.01 -4.68 14.53
C VAL A 243 21.08 -4.30 13.05
N PHE A 244 20.08 -3.60 12.51
CA PHE A 244 20.04 -3.14 11.12
C PHE A 244 19.75 -1.65 11.03
N LYS A 245 20.37 -1.02 10.04
CA LYS A 245 20.11 0.37 9.65
C LYS A 245 19.24 0.46 8.39
N HIS A 246 19.55 -0.36 7.38
CA HIS A 246 18.89 -0.36 6.09
C HIS A 246 17.77 -1.38 6.02
N VAL A 247 16.80 -1.15 5.13
CA VAL A 247 15.89 -2.21 4.69
C VAL A 247 16.70 -3.24 3.91
N ILE A 248 16.56 -4.51 4.25
CA ILE A 248 17.18 -5.61 3.52
C ILE A 248 16.11 -6.29 2.67
N TYR A 249 16.26 -6.28 1.38
CA TYR A 249 15.41 -6.97 0.41
C TYR A 249 16.17 -8.13 -0.23
N SER A 250 15.52 -9.23 -0.52
CA SER A 250 16.11 -10.38 -1.20
C SER A 250 15.02 -11.28 -1.82
N PRO A 251 15.37 -12.24 -2.69
CA PRO A 251 14.42 -13.25 -3.17
C PRO A 251 13.80 -14.13 -2.07
N ARG A 252 14.43 -14.19 -0.88
CA ARG A 252 13.93 -14.94 0.29
C ARG A 252 12.88 -14.19 1.10
N GLY A 253 12.80 -12.88 0.92
CA GLY A 253 11.94 -11.97 1.68
C GLY A 253 12.67 -10.68 2.02
N TYR A 254 12.12 -9.95 2.97
CA TYR A 254 12.69 -8.67 3.41
C TYR A 254 12.74 -8.56 4.93
N LEU A 255 13.71 -7.77 5.42
CA LEU A 255 13.82 -7.34 6.81
C LEU A 255 13.71 -5.80 6.85
N VAL A 256 12.80 -5.30 7.67
CA VAL A 256 12.54 -3.85 7.78
C VAL A 256 12.81 -3.42 9.23
N PRO A 257 13.94 -2.73 9.48
CA PRO A 257 14.27 -2.24 10.82
C PRO A 257 13.39 -1.04 11.20
N ARG A 258 13.01 -0.97 12.46
CA ARG A 258 12.25 0.13 13.04
C ARG A 258 13.10 0.95 14.00
N ALA A 259 12.70 2.20 14.25
CA ALA A 259 13.40 3.09 15.17
C ALA A 259 13.42 2.56 16.62
N ASP A 260 12.40 1.80 17.01
CA ASP A 260 12.29 1.16 18.33
C ASP A 260 13.06 -0.18 18.46
N GLY A 261 13.84 -0.55 17.44
CA GLY A 261 14.65 -1.77 17.40
C GLY A 261 13.94 -3.01 16.87
N ARG A 262 12.62 -2.97 16.66
CA ARG A 262 11.91 -4.08 15.99
C ARG A 262 12.45 -4.32 14.59
N ILE A 263 12.39 -5.58 14.15
CA ILE A 263 12.67 -5.97 12.78
C ILE A 263 11.44 -6.69 12.26
N LEU A 264 10.80 -6.14 11.24
CA LEU A 264 9.71 -6.81 10.55
C LEU A 264 10.28 -7.75 9.49
N ALA A 265 9.79 -8.96 9.42
CA ALA A 265 10.18 -9.93 8.39
C ALA A 265 8.94 -10.37 7.59
N GLY A 266 9.05 -10.35 6.28
CA GLY A 266 7.93 -10.63 5.39
C GLY A 266 8.35 -11.03 3.97
N ALA A 267 7.40 -11.39 3.20
CA ALA A 267 6.04 -11.75 3.55
C ALA A 267 5.59 -12.94 2.68
N THR A 268 4.61 -13.68 3.16
CA THR A 268 3.98 -14.70 2.31
C THR A 268 3.12 -14.05 1.21
N VAL A 269 2.83 -14.84 0.18
CA VAL A 269 1.88 -14.47 -0.89
C VAL A 269 0.94 -15.65 -1.09
N GLU A 270 -0.33 -15.51 -0.68
CA GLU A 270 -1.30 -16.60 -0.62
C GLU A 270 -2.63 -16.16 -1.25
N ASP A 271 -3.11 -16.91 -2.24
CA ASP A 271 -4.44 -16.71 -2.84
C ASP A 271 -5.45 -17.64 -2.16
N VAL A 272 -5.96 -17.20 -1.02
CA VAL A 272 -6.86 -17.95 -0.14
C VAL A 272 -8.17 -17.21 0.12
N GLY A 273 -8.54 -16.30 -0.78
CA GLY A 273 -9.72 -15.46 -0.62
C GLY A 273 -9.62 -14.55 0.61
N PHE A 274 -10.72 -14.39 1.32
CA PHE A 274 -10.80 -13.51 2.49
C PHE A 274 -10.33 -14.16 3.81
N ASP A 275 -9.69 -15.32 3.77
CA ASP A 275 -9.05 -15.90 4.96
C ASP A 275 -7.85 -15.04 5.38
N SER A 276 -7.94 -14.43 6.57
CA SER A 276 -6.87 -13.65 7.20
C SER A 276 -6.18 -14.37 8.35
N GLY A 277 -6.45 -15.67 8.51
CA GLY A 277 -5.86 -16.50 9.58
C GLY A 277 -4.35 -16.63 9.46
N ILE A 278 -3.66 -16.65 10.61
CA ILE A 278 -2.22 -16.89 10.71
C ILE A 278 -2.00 -18.40 10.78
N THR A 279 -0.97 -18.90 10.06
CA THR A 279 -0.62 -20.32 10.08
C THR A 279 0.77 -20.55 10.67
N LEU A 280 0.93 -21.63 11.43
CA LEU A 280 2.22 -21.99 12.04
C LEU A 280 3.28 -22.22 10.96
N SER A 281 2.93 -22.91 9.87
CA SER A 281 3.86 -23.17 8.76
C SER A 281 4.40 -21.90 8.10
N ALA A 282 3.56 -20.87 7.92
CA ALA A 282 4.02 -19.58 7.39
C ALA A 282 4.93 -18.87 8.39
N THR A 283 4.58 -18.89 9.69
CA THR A 283 5.41 -18.30 10.74
C THR A 283 6.81 -18.95 10.78
N GLU A 284 6.87 -20.28 10.73
CA GLU A 284 8.12 -21.03 10.69
C GLU A 284 8.93 -20.74 9.41
N SER A 285 8.27 -20.68 8.25
CA SER A 285 8.93 -20.35 6.98
C SER A 285 9.50 -18.94 6.97
N LEU A 286 8.75 -17.95 7.46
CA LEU A 286 9.22 -16.57 7.59
C LEU A 286 10.39 -16.44 8.55
N ARG A 287 10.35 -17.17 9.69
CA ARG A 287 11.48 -17.24 10.61
C ARG A 287 12.72 -17.83 9.95
N ALA A 288 12.57 -18.95 9.26
CA ALA A 288 13.68 -19.59 8.55
C ALA A 288 14.31 -18.64 7.51
N ALA A 289 13.49 -18.00 6.68
CA ALA A 289 13.96 -17.04 5.71
C ALA A 289 14.66 -15.83 6.34
N ALA A 290 14.14 -15.30 7.44
CA ALA A 290 14.77 -14.20 8.18
C ALA A 290 16.14 -14.60 8.75
N VAL A 291 16.27 -15.82 9.31
CA VAL A 291 17.53 -16.36 9.84
C VAL A 291 18.55 -16.67 8.74
N GLU A 292 18.08 -17.09 7.54
CA GLU A 292 18.96 -17.26 6.39
C GLU A 292 19.54 -15.93 5.90
N ILE A 293 18.76 -14.85 5.95
CA ILE A 293 19.23 -13.50 5.60
C ILE A 293 20.14 -12.95 6.70
N ALA A 294 19.76 -13.17 7.96
CA ALA A 294 20.39 -12.58 9.15
C ALA A 294 20.52 -13.60 10.29
N PRO A 295 21.62 -14.36 10.35
CA PRO A 295 21.82 -15.39 11.38
C PRO A 295 21.78 -14.90 12.83
N CYS A 296 22.01 -13.60 13.06
CA CYS A 296 21.87 -12.98 14.38
C CYS A 296 20.45 -13.06 14.96
N LEU A 297 19.43 -13.31 14.12
CA LEU A 297 18.03 -13.47 14.54
C LEU A 297 17.70 -14.89 15.02
N LYS A 298 18.65 -15.85 14.93
CA LYS A 298 18.40 -17.26 15.23
C LYS A 298 17.82 -17.48 16.63
N ASP A 299 18.39 -16.78 17.61
CA ASP A 299 18.03 -16.95 19.03
C ASP A 299 17.13 -15.81 19.54
N VAL A 300 16.59 -14.97 18.64
CA VAL A 300 15.62 -13.91 18.96
C VAL A 300 14.20 -14.46 18.83
N ASP A 301 13.38 -14.24 19.84
CA ASP A 301 11.99 -14.65 19.82
C ASP A 301 11.15 -13.80 18.86
N ILE A 302 10.11 -14.43 18.29
CA ILE A 302 9.09 -13.72 17.52
C ILE A 302 8.25 -12.90 18.51
N ALA A 303 8.23 -11.59 18.32
CA ALA A 303 7.47 -10.67 19.17
C ALA A 303 6.00 -10.52 18.73
N GLU A 304 5.74 -10.55 17.43
CA GLU A 304 4.38 -10.40 16.87
C GLU A 304 4.25 -11.19 15.57
N THR A 305 3.05 -11.74 15.32
CA THR A 305 2.65 -12.34 14.05
C THR A 305 1.33 -11.73 13.60
N TRP A 306 1.20 -11.41 12.31
CA TRP A 306 -0.03 -10.84 11.76
C TRP A 306 -0.17 -11.16 10.27
N ALA A 307 -1.36 -10.93 9.75
CA ALA A 307 -1.66 -11.08 8.33
C ALA A 307 -2.46 -9.88 7.80
N GLY A 308 -2.43 -9.67 6.49
CA GLY A 308 -3.23 -8.68 5.81
C GLY A 308 -3.63 -9.13 4.42
N LEU A 309 -4.75 -8.59 3.92
CA LEU A 309 -5.31 -8.89 2.62
C LEU A 309 -5.00 -7.75 1.64
N ARG A 310 -3.98 -7.95 0.80
CA ARG A 310 -3.59 -6.98 -0.21
C ARG A 310 -4.63 -6.93 -1.33
N PRO A 311 -5.12 -5.73 -1.73
CA PRO A 311 -6.04 -5.59 -2.85
C PRO A 311 -5.28 -5.77 -4.18
N PHE A 312 -5.64 -6.78 -4.97
CA PHE A 312 -4.97 -7.12 -6.21
C PHE A 312 -5.93 -7.03 -7.39
N ALA A 313 -5.57 -6.28 -8.42
CA ALA A 313 -6.20 -6.32 -9.74
C ALA A 313 -5.39 -7.24 -10.67
N ALA A 314 -6.02 -7.81 -11.68
CA ALA A 314 -5.42 -8.86 -12.53
C ALA A 314 -4.12 -8.42 -13.24
N ASP A 315 -3.97 -7.15 -13.54
CA ASP A 315 -2.78 -6.56 -14.16
C ASP A 315 -1.71 -6.11 -13.16
N GLY A 316 -1.97 -6.24 -11.85
CA GLY A 316 -1.06 -5.83 -10.78
C GLY A 316 -0.93 -4.33 -10.57
N LEU A 317 -1.71 -3.51 -11.30
CA LEU A 317 -1.68 -2.05 -11.21
C LEU A 317 -2.81 -1.49 -10.33
N PRO A 318 -2.62 -0.33 -9.70
CA PRO A 318 -3.68 0.32 -8.94
C PRO A 318 -4.87 0.69 -9.84
N VAL A 319 -6.06 0.80 -9.25
CA VAL A 319 -7.28 1.27 -9.93
C VAL A 319 -7.65 2.62 -9.34
N ILE A 320 -7.45 3.70 -10.11
CA ILE A 320 -7.62 5.08 -9.64
C ILE A 320 -8.37 5.89 -10.71
N GLY A 321 -9.47 6.56 -10.34
CA GLY A 321 -10.20 7.46 -11.23
C GLY A 321 -11.71 7.34 -11.13
N LYS A 322 -12.42 7.80 -12.16
CA LYS A 322 -13.89 7.78 -12.27
C LYS A 322 -14.38 6.39 -12.71
N ILE A 323 -15.54 5.96 -12.24
CA ILE A 323 -16.12 4.65 -12.59
C ILE A 323 -17.10 4.81 -13.76
N GLY A 324 -16.66 4.41 -14.95
CA GLY A 324 -17.51 4.39 -16.16
C GLY A 324 -18.12 5.76 -16.45
N GLU A 325 -19.38 5.75 -16.92
CA GLU A 325 -20.18 6.94 -17.22
C GLU A 325 -21.03 7.43 -16.03
N LEU A 326 -20.74 6.94 -14.83
CA LEU A 326 -21.47 7.34 -13.63
C LEU A 326 -20.86 8.62 -13.06
N ASP A 327 -21.71 9.64 -12.91
CA ASP A 327 -21.32 10.86 -12.23
C ASP A 327 -21.21 10.67 -10.70
N GLY A 328 -20.34 11.44 -10.07
CA GLY A 328 -20.24 11.52 -8.61
C GLY A 328 -19.61 10.29 -7.95
N VAL A 329 -18.92 9.41 -8.69
CA VAL A 329 -18.23 8.27 -8.10
C VAL A 329 -16.80 8.12 -8.60
N PHE A 330 -15.90 7.87 -7.63
CA PHE A 330 -14.48 7.63 -7.85
C PHE A 330 -14.05 6.32 -7.18
N VAL A 331 -12.92 5.78 -7.62
CA VAL A 331 -12.29 4.61 -7.03
C VAL A 331 -10.81 4.84 -6.79
N ALA A 332 -10.30 4.31 -5.68
CA ALA A 332 -8.89 4.25 -5.35
C ALA A 332 -8.60 2.92 -4.62
N THR A 333 -8.26 1.91 -5.38
CA THR A 333 -8.09 0.54 -4.88
C THR A 333 -6.98 -0.19 -5.61
N ALA A 334 -6.81 -1.47 -5.31
CA ALA A 334 -5.84 -2.36 -5.97
C ALA A 334 -4.38 -1.88 -5.93
N HIS A 335 -3.99 -1.07 -4.94
CA HIS A 335 -2.61 -0.63 -4.76
C HIS A 335 -1.66 -1.78 -4.40
N TYR A 336 -2.17 -2.97 -4.19
CA TYR A 336 -1.46 -4.22 -3.89
C TYR A 336 -0.41 -4.04 -2.78
N ARG A 337 0.88 -4.11 -3.13
CA ARG A 337 2.02 -3.95 -2.19
C ARG A 337 2.36 -2.49 -1.92
N ASN A 338 1.93 -1.58 -2.78
CA ASN A 338 2.37 -0.18 -2.82
C ASN A 338 1.41 0.81 -2.16
N GLY A 339 0.40 0.35 -1.40
CA GLY A 339 -0.61 1.24 -0.82
C GLY A 339 -0.04 2.32 0.11
N ILE A 340 0.95 2.00 0.94
CA ILE A 340 1.63 2.99 1.77
C ILE A 340 2.38 3.98 0.86
N LEU A 341 3.24 3.49 -0.01
CA LEU A 341 4.02 4.31 -0.95
C LEU A 341 3.15 5.28 -1.76
N LEU A 342 2.02 4.81 -2.28
CA LEU A 342 1.18 5.56 -3.22
C LEU A 342 0.15 6.48 -2.55
N ALA A 343 -0.02 6.41 -1.22
CA ALA A 343 -1.07 7.13 -0.52
C ALA A 343 -1.05 8.66 -0.74
N PRO A 344 0.08 9.38 -0.66
CA PRO A 344 0.09 10.83 -0.83
C PRO A 344 -0.32 11.25 -2.25
N LEU A 345 0.26 10.63 -3.27
CA LEU A 345 -0.01 11.01 -4.67
C LEU A 345 -1.42 10.60 -5.11
N THR A 346 -1.88 9.40 -4.71
CA THR A 346 -3.27 8.97 -4.97
C THR A 346 -4.27 9.96 -4.36
N ALA A 347 -4.04 10.38 -3.10
CA ALA A 347 -4.89 11.35 -2.43
C ALA A 347 -4.91 12.70 -3.16
N LYS A 348 -3.75 13.20 -3.56
CA LYS A 348 -3.58 14.47 -4.28
C LYS A 348 -4.37 14.47 -5.59
N ILE A 349 -4.09 13.51 -6.48
CA ILE A 349 -4.71 13.49 -7.84
C ILE A 349 -6.23 13.28 -7.78
N LEU A 350 -6.73 12.50 -6.82
CA LEU A 350 -8.17 12.34 -6.64
C LEU A 350 -8.82 13.60 -6.05
N ALA A 351 -8.17 14.25 -5.07
CA ALA A 351 -8.71 15.47 -4.49
C ALA A 351 -8.77 16.60 -5.52
N GLU A 352 -7.78 16.71 -6.41
CA GLU A 352 -7.78 17.66 -7.54
C GLU A 352 -8.97 17.42 -8.48
N SER A 353 -9.20 16.19 -8.89
CA SER A 353 -10.33 15.84 -9.75
C SER A 353 -11.68 16.06 -9.07
N ILE A 354 -11.82 15.70 -7.78
CA ILE A 354 -13.07 15.89 -7.01
C ILE A 354 -13.38 17.39 -6.83
N ALA A 355 -12.35 18.22 -6.64
CA ALA A 355 -12.50 19.66 -6.54
C ALA A 355 -12.73 20.36 -7.90
N ASN A 356 -12.80 19.59 -8.99
CA ASN A 356 -12.92 20.06 -10.39
C ASN A 356 -11.75 20.96 -10.83
N GLU A 357 -10.56 20.74 -10.28
CA GLU A 357 -9.35 21.46 -10.65
C GLU A 357 -8.76 20.91 -11.95
N ALA A 358 -8.46 19.59 -11.97
CA ALA A 358 -7.98 18.87 -13.16
C ALA A 358 -8.08 17.34 -12.98
N ASP A 359 -8.27 16.62 -14.07
CA ASP A 359 -8.06 15.17 -14.08
C ASP A 359 -6.58 14.87 -14.34
N SER A 360 -6.02 13.96 -13.58
CA SER A 360 -4.64 13.53 -13.74
C SER A 360 -4.44 12.65 -14.98
N GLU A 361 -3.30 12.76 -15.65
CA GLU A 361 -2.88 11.83 -16.70
C GLU A 361 -2.86 10.38 -16.22
N TYR A 362 -2.59 10.15 -14.94
CA TYR A 362 -2.60 8.83 -14.31
C TYR A 362 -3.98 8.15 -14.33
N PHE A 363 -5.07 8.89 -14.51
CA PHE A 363 -6.39 8.28 -14.70
C PHE A 363 -6.49 7.55 -16.04
N THR A 364 -5.74 7.97 -17.06
CA THR A 364 -5.64 7.24 -18.33
C THR A 364 -4.88 5.94 -18.17
N LEU A 365 -3.86 5.91 -17.30
CA LEU A 365 -3.02 4.73 -17.07
C LEU A 365 -3.67 3.75 -16.08
N PHE A 366 -4.27 4.27 -15.01
CA PHE A 366 -4.77 3.47 -13.89
C PHE A 366 -6.29 3.48 -13.75
N GLY A 367 -7.01 4.09 -14.67
CA GLY A 367 -8.46 4.18 -14.62
C GLY A 367 -9.17 2.84 -14.78
N PRO A 368 -10.38 2.70 -14.20
CA PRO A 368 -11.17 1.47 -14.28
C PRO A 368 -11.62 1.09 -15.69
N HIS A 369 -11.58 2.03 -16.65
CA HIS A 369 -11.96 1.81 -18.06
C HIS A 369 -11.12 0.71 -18.72
N ARG A 370 -9.88 0.45 -18.24
CA ARG A 370 -9.01 -0.60 -18.79
C ARG A 370 -9.58 -2.02 -18.61
N PHE A 371 -10.58 -2.20 -17.75
CA PHE A 371 -11.30 -3.46 -17.56
C PHE A 371 -12.63 -3.53 -18.31
N ALA A 372 -13.00 -2.51 -19.08
CA ALA A 372 -14.31 -2.44 -19.77
C ALA A 372 -14.49 -3.53 -20.87
N GLY A 373 -13.41 -4.11 -21.39
CA GLY A 373 -13.41 -5.16 -22.42
C GLY A 373 -13.43 -6.59 -21.89
N GLU A 374 -13.16 -6.85 -20.63
CA GLU A 374 -12.95 -8.21 -20.08
C GLU A 374 -14.25 -8.98 -19.83
N ARG A 375 -15.42 -8.41 -20.01
CA ARG A 375 -16.70 -9.12 -19.84
C ARG A 375 -16.93 -10.28 -20.79
N SER A 376 -16.15 -10.42 -21.87
CA SER A 376 -16.26 -11.51 -22.84
C SER A 376 -15.22 -12.64 -22.70
N ALA A 377 -14.19 -12.47 -21.91
CA ALA A 377 -13.04 -13.41 -21.83
C ALA A 377 -12.88 -14.16 -20.50
N ALA A 378 -13.79 -13.99 -19.55
CA ALA A 378 -13.71 -14.60 -18.21
C ALA A 378 -13.92 -16.14 -18.18
N ARG A 379 -13.53 -16.87 -19.21
CA ARG A 379 -13.50 -18.32 -19.28
C ARG A 379 -12.26 -18.89 -20.00
N ALA A 380 -11.10 -18.34 -19.78
CA ALA A 380 -9.87 -19.01 -20.19
C ALA A 380 -8.72 -18.63 -19.27
N ASN A 381 -8.21 -19.65 -18.58
CA ASN A 381 -6.95 -19.77 -17.88
C ASN A 381 -5.92 -18.67 -18.14
N ASP A 382 -5.39 -18.03 -17.08
CA ASP A 382 -3.97 -17.74 -17.11
C ASP A 382 -3.31 -17.71 -15.72
N ASN A 383 -2.25 -18.51 -15.61
CA ASN A 383 -1.39 -18.70 -14.46
C ASN A 383 -0.09 -17.88 -14.59
N SER A 384 -0.18 -16.63 -14.96
CA SER A 384 0.98 -15.72 -14.92
C SER A 384 0.73 -14.57 -13.93
N VAL A 385 0.87 -14.88 -12.66
CA VAL A 385 0.92 -13.88 -11.61
C VAL A 385 2.30 -13.23 -11.63
N ARG A 386 2.40 -11.93 -11.83
CA ARG A 386 3.60 -11.16 -11.45
C ARG A 386 3.70 -11.21 -9.91
N LEU A 387 4.41 -12.21 -9.42
CA LEU A 387 4.76 -12.42 -8.01
C LEU A 387 5.94 -11.56 -7.64
#